data_98f0bf42c36670f3ded6b04dec37ece1
#
_entry.id   98f0bf42c36670f3ded6b04dec37ece1
#
_cell.length_a   1.000
_cell.length_b   1.000
_cell.length_c   1.000
_cell.angle_alpha   90.00
_cell.angle_beta   90.00
_cell.angle_gamma   90.00
#
_symmetry.space_group_name_H-M   'P 1'
#
loop_
_entity.id
_entity.type
_entity.pdbx_description
1 polymer ?
#
loop_
_entity_poly.entity_id
_entity_poly.type
_entity_poly.pdbx_seq_one_letter_code
_entity_poly.pdbx_strand_id
1 'polypeptide(L)'
;MKQHFLFLVFLIFNSCQYFEKQVPSEKELLQKELKSINWKEVDEYPSLADCEKINNKSQRQRCFFEIMAQLIQEKLDIDTLSVLYPELDTIEVKITVFPDATINFEPQFPKDSVNYDRIKIDSILRARLVDFPKINPAIKRGIPVKSQFILPVILKEKEKKQNL
;
A
#
# COMPACT_ATOMS: atom_id res chain seq x y z
N MET A 1 -56.09 -37.58 -36.67
CA MET A 1 -55.73 -37.24 -35.26
C MET A 1 -54.49 -37.94 -34.73
N LYS A 2 -54.24 -39.21 -34.95
CA LYS A 2 -53.03 -39.92 -34.47
C LYS A 2 -51.75 -39.39 -35.11
N GLN A 3 -51.74 -38.94 -36.34
CA GLN A 3 -50.55 -38.49 -37.06
C GLN A 3 -50.03 -37.15 -36.57
N HIS A 4 -50.91 -36.24 -36.16
CA HIS A 4 -50.52 -34.92 -35.59
C HIS A 4 -49.99 -35.08 -34.15
N PHE A 5 -50.44 -36.04 -33.40
CA PHE A 5 -49.94 -36.33 -32.04
C PHE A 5 -48.49 -36.83 -32.07
N LEU A 6 -48.16 -37.65 -33.09
CA LEU A 6 -46.80 -38.17 -33.25
C LEU A 6 -45.79 -37.05 -33.65
N PHE A 7 -46.24 -36.08 -34.43
CA PHE A 7 -45.43 -34.93 -34.80
C PHE A 7 -45.18 -33.97 -33.63
N LEU A 8 -46.17 -33.83 -32.75
CA LEU A 8 -46.06 -32.98 -31.55
C LEU A 8 -45.09 -33.58 -30.53
N VAL A 9 -45.09 -34.91 -30.38
CA VAL A 9 -44.13 -35.63 -29.49
C VAL A 9 -42.68 -35.50 -29.99
N PHE A 10 -42.47 -35.50 -31.32
CA PHE A 10 -41.13 -35.34 -31.93
C PHE A 10 -40.51 -33.97 -31.70
N LEU A 11 -41.34 -32.92 -31.62
CA LEU A 11 -40.89 -31.54 -31.37
C LEU A 11 -40.40 -31.32 -29.91
N ILE A 12 -40.93 -32.08 -28.95
CA ILE A 12 -40.57 -31.97 -27.55
C ILE A 12 -39.14 -32.56 -27.26
N PHE A 13 -38.74 -33.57 -28.03
CA PHE A 13 -37.42 -34.17 -27.86
C PHE A 13 -36.25 -33.38 -28.43
N ASN A 14 -36.48 -32.36 -29.26
CA ASN A 14 -35.43 -31.51 -29.83
C ASN A 14 -35.15 -30.23 -28.99
N SER A 15 -35.88 -30.00 -27.89
CA SER A 15 -35.81 -28.77 -27.13
C SER A 15 -34.64 -28.72 -26.16
N CYS A 16 -33.91 -29.80 -25.88
CA CYS A 16 -32.88 -29.88 -24.84
C CYS A 16 -31.46 -29.43 -25.30
N GLN A 17 -31.19 -29.20 -26.57
CA GLN A 17 -29.84 -28.87 -27.07
C GLN A 17 -29.51 -27.39 -27.16
N TYR A 18 -30.46 -26.48 -26.89
CA TYR A 18 -30.26 -25.04 -27.08
C TYR A 18 -29.76 -24.30 -25.83
N PHE A 19 -29.47 -25.01 -24.74
CA PHE A 19 -29.08 -24.40 -23.45
C PHE A 19 -27.70 -24.85 -22.93
N GLU A 20 -26.79 -25.27 -23.82
CA GLU A 20 -25.37 -25.36 -23.42
C GLU A 20 -24.79 -23.95 -23.37
N LYS A 21 -25.06 -23.21 -22.30
CA LYS A 21 -24.18 -22.13 -21.89
C LYS A 21 -22.82 -22.76 -21.63
N GLN A 22 -21.88 -22.58 -22.54
CA GLN A 22 -20.49 -22.96 -22.29
C GLN A 22 -20.08 -22.27 -20.99
N VAL A 23 -19.98 -23.07 -19.91
CA VAL A 23 -19.45 -22.59 -18.66
C VAL A 23 -17.97 -22.25 -18.92
N PRO A 24 -17.56 -20.98 -18.76
CA PRO A 24 -16.17 -20.61 -18.99
C PRO A 24 -15.25 -21.50 -18.18
N SER A 25 -14.11 -21.87 -18.72
CA SER A 25 -13.13 -22.67 -18.00
C SER A 25 -12.71 -21.97 -16.70
N GLU A 26 -12.36 -22.71 -15.67
CA GLU A 26 -11.85 -22.17 -14.40
C GLU A 26 -10.70 -21.15 -14.64
N LYS A 27 -9.83 -21.46 -15.61
CA LYS A 27 -8.71 -20.59 -16.00
C LYS A 27 -9.20 -19.27 -16.60
N GLU A 28 -10.23 -19.26 -17.42
CA GLU A 28 -10.81 -18.04 -18.00
C GLU A 28 -11.51 -17.20 -16.94
N LEU A 29 -12.25 -17.83 -16.04
CA LEU A 29 -12.88 -17.16 -14.90
C LEU A 29 -11.83 -16.51 -14.00
N LEU A 30 -10.77 -17.26 -13.65
CA LEU A 30 -9.67 -16.76 -12.86
C LEU A 30 -8.98 -15.57 -13.53
N GLN A 31 -8.68 -15.67 -14.82
CA GLN A 31 -8.06 -14.55 -15.57
C GLN A 31 -8.96 -13.31 -15.63
N LYS A 32 -10.25 -13.50 -15.80
CA LYS A 32 -11.23 -12.41 -15.79
C LYS A 32 -11.27 -11.72 -14.43
N GLU A 33 -11.31 -12.50 -13.34
CA GLU A 33 -11.29 -11.98 -11.98
C GLU A 33 -9.99 -11.23 -11.68
N LEU A 34 -8.84 -11.82 -12.03
CA LEU A 34 -7.54 -11.17 -11.82
C LEU A 34 -7.41 -9.84 -12.58
N LYS A 35 -7.96 -9.75 -13.80
CA LYS A 35 -8.00 -8.51 -14.59
C LYS A 35 -8.93 -7.44 -14.01
N SER A 36 -9.98 -7.85 -13.30
CA SER A 36 -10.93 -6.93 -12.66
C SER A 36 -10.41 -6.27 -11.40
N ILE A 37 -9.32 -6.80 -10.80
CA ILE A 37 -8.75 -6.28 -9.56
C ILE A 37 -7.95 -5.01 -9.85
N ASN A 38 -8.28 -3.92 -9.16
CA ASN A 38 -7.43 -2.74 -9.13
C ASN A 38 -6.21 -3.01 -8.21
N TRP A 39 -5.09 -3.41 -8.80
CA TRP A 39 -3.85 -3.71 -8.06
C TRP A 39 -3.10 -2.46 -7.57
N LYS A 40 -3.54 -1.26 -7.99
CA LYS A 40 -2.90 0.01 -7.57
C LYS A 40 -3.38 0.48 -6.19
N GLU A 41 -4.49 -0.04 -5.71
CA GLU A 41 -5.06 0.33 -4.42
C GLU A 41 -5.22 -0.90 -3.54
N VAL A 42 -5.00 -0.71 -2.24
CA VAL A 42 -5.23 -1.73 -1.22
C VAL A 42 -6.63 -1.58 -0.61
N ASP A 43 -7.20 -2.67 -0.13
CA ASP A 43 -8.49 -2.64 0.54
C ASP A 43 -8.34 -2.08 1.95
N GLU A 44 -7.23 -2.43 2.62
CA GLU A 44 -6.82 -1.85 3.90
C GLU A 44 -5.37 -1.38 3.83
N TYR A 45 -5.12 -0.17 4.33
CA TYR A 45 -3.76 0.36 4.45
C TYR A 45 -3.01 -0.33 5.58
N PRO A 46 -1.65 -0.27 5.58
CA PRO A 46 -0.88 -0.69 6.75
C PRO A 46 -1.38 0.02 8.00
N SER A 47 -1.28 -0.64 9.15
CA SER A 47 -1.75 -0.07 10.41
C SER A 47 -0.78 -0.31 11.56
N LEU A 48 -0.82 0.60 12.53
CA LEU A 48 -0.25 0.44 13.86
C LEU A 48 -1.36 0.06 14.83
N ALA A 49 -1.02 -0.68 15.88
CA ALA A 49 -1.98 -1.15 16.89
C ALA A 49 -2.84 0.00 17.46
N ASP A 50 -2.26 1.18 17.64
CA ASP A 50 -2.96 2.35 18.18
C ASP A 50 -4.06 2.87 17.24
N CYS A 51 -3.90 2.69 15.93
CA CYS A 51 -4.86 3.13 14.92
C CYS A 51 -5.97 2.12 14.62
N GLU A 52 -5.82 0.87 15.02
CA GLU A 52 -6.79 -0.21 14.67
C GLU A 52 -8.18 -0.01 15.28
N LYS A 53 -8.26 0.69 16.40
CA LYS A 53 -9.54 1.01 17.07
C LYS A 53 -10.41 1.99 16.28
N ILE A 54 -9.85 2.61 15.23
CA ILE A 54 -10.55 3.60 14.41
C ILE A 54 -11.33 2.87 13.31
N ASN A 55 -12.65 2.92 13.35
CA ASN A 55 -13.51 2.24 12.38
C ASN A 55 -13.47 2.87 10.98
N ASN A 56 -13.32 4.19 10.90
CA ASN A 56 -13.31 4.90 9.63
C ASN A 56 -11.95 4.70 8.91
N LYS A 57 -11.98 4.14 7.69
CA LYS A 57 -10.80 3.81 6.89
C LYS A 57 -9.88 5.03 6.66
N SER A 58 -10.44 6.17 6.28
CA SER A 58 -9.66 7.39 6.00
C SER A 58 -9.02 7.96 7.26
N GLN A 59 -9.72 7.91 8.39
CA GLN A 59 -9.18 8.36 9.68
C GLN A 59 -8.09 7.41 10.17
N ARG A 60 -8.26 6.09 10.02
CA ARG A 60 -7.24 5.09 10.36
C ARG A 60 -5.97 5.28 9.53
N GLN A 61 -6.12 5.54 8.24
CA GLN A 61 -5.01 5.86 7.35
C GLN A 61 -4.27 7.13 7.80
N ARG A 62 -5.00 8.19 8.13
CA ARG A 62 -4.41 9.44 8.63
C ARG A 62 -3.64 9.19 9.93
N CYS A 63 -4.25 8.52 10.91
CA CYS A 63 -3.61 8.13 12.16
C CYS A 63 -2.29 7.39 11.92
N PHE A 64 -2.30 6.41 10.99
CA PHE A 64 -1.10 5.66 10.64
C PHE A 64 0.01 6.57 10.14
N PHE A 65 -0.26 7.47 9.19
CA PHE A 65 0.76 8.36 8.64
C PHE A 65 1.26 9.40 9.67
N GLU A 66 0.38 9.92 10.51
CA GLU A 66 0.75 10.87 11.57
C GLU A 66 1.67 10.22 12.60
N ILE A 67 1.31 9.04 13.12
CA ILE A 67 2.16 8.31 14.08
C ILE A 67 3.47 7.87 13.42
N MET A 68 3.45 7.38 12.17
CA MET A 68 4.65 7.01 11.45
C MET A 68 5.62 8.19 11.30
N ALA A 69 5.12 9.35 10.91
CA ALA A 69 5.94 10.57 10.78
C ALA A 69 6.55 10.95 12.13
N GLN A 70 5.76 10.95 13.20
CA GLN A 70 6.22 11.27 14.55
C GLN A 70 7.30 10.28 15.02
N LEU A 71 7.07 8.99 14.90
CA LEU A 71 8.04 7.95 15.32
C LEU A 71 9.36 8.05 14.57
N ILE A 72 9.30 8.34 13.25
CA ILE A 72 10.51 8.50 12.45
C ILE A 72 11.26 9.76 12.90
N GLN A 73 10.56 10.87 13.13
CA GLN A 73 11.16 12.10 13.62
C GLN A 73 11.83 11.93 14.97
N GLU A 74 11.17 11.27 15.92
CA GLU A 74 11.72 11.00 17.25
C GLU A 74 12.95 10.09 17.19
N LYS A 75 12.89 9.00 16.41
CA LYS A 75 14.01 8.04 16.30
C LYS A 75 15.21 8.58 15.55
N LEU A 76 15.02 9.45 14.58
CA LEU A 76 16.12 9.99 13.78
C LEU A 76 16.97 11.04 14.51
N ASP A 77 16.53 11.54 15.68
CA ASP A 77 17.24 12.59 16.39
C ASP A 77 17.56 13.76 15.43
N ILE A 78 16.50 14.46 15.04
CA ILE A 78 16.50 15.47 13.99
C ILE A 78 17.53 16.57 14.25
N ASP A 79 17.74 16.92 15.51
CA ASP A 79 18.71 17.95 15.89
C ASP A 79 20.12 17.55 15.45
N THR A 80 20.52 16.29 15.68
CA THR A 80 21.81 15.77 15.22
C THR A 80 21.93 15.77 13.70
N LEU A 81 20.87 15.35 12.99
CA LEU A 81 20.88 15.33 11.52
C LEU A 81 20.90 16.74 10.93
N SER A 82 20.18 17.71 11.50
CA SER A 82 20.15 19.10 11.05
C SER A 82 21.51 19.78 11.21
N VAL A 83 22.28 19.45 12.25
CA VAL A 83 23.65 19.94 12.47
C VAL A 83 24.62 19.31 11.46
N LEU A 84 24.51 18.00 11.20
CA LEU A 84 25.39 17.31 10.24
C LEU A 84 25.12 17.70 8.79
N TYR A 85 23.88 18.02 8.47
CA TYR A 85 23.43 18.34 7.10
C TYR A 85 22.60 19.62 7.08
N PRO A 86 23.25 20.79 7.30
CA PRO A 86 22.55 22.07 7.43
C PRO A 86 21.84 22.53 6.16
N GLU A 87 22.17 21.97 5.00
CA GLU A 87 21.55 22.27 3.71
C GLU A 87 20.28 21.47 3.46
N LEU A 88 19.98 20.45 4.30
CA LEU A 88 18.80 19.62 4.18
C LEU A 88 17.68 20.12 5.09
N ASP A 89 16.61 20.63 4.51
CA ASP A 89 15.40 20.99 5.25
C ASP A 89 14.49 19.78 5.46
N THR A 90 14.46 18.86 4.49
CA THR A 90 13.57 17.70 4.47
C THR A 90 14.26 16.53 3.79
N ILE A 91 14.09 15.33 4.34
CA ILE A 91 14.48 14.06 3.69
C ILE A 91 13.20 13.30 3.39
N GLU A 92 13.03 12.90 2.13
CA GLU A 92 11.99 11.93 1.77
C GLU A 92 12.47 10.51 2.12
N VAL A 93 11.66 9.78 2.89
CA VAL A 93 11.94 8.39 3.23
C VAL A 93 10.90 7.51 2.57
N LYS A 94 11.34 6.65 1.66
CA LYS A 94 10.50 5.61 1.08
C LYS A 94 10.43 4.45 2.05
N ILE A 95 9.23 4.12 2.46
CA ILE A 95 8.92 3.06 3.40
C ILE A 95 8.26 1.93 2.63
N THR A 96 8.79 0.72 2.80
CA THR A 96 8.21 -0.50 2.26
C THR A 96 7.78 -1.39 3.41
N VAL A 97 6.50 -1.72 3.46
CA VAL A 97 5.94 -2.71 4.40
C VAL A 97 5.68 -4.00 3.62
N PHE A 98 6.29 -5.09 4.05
CA PHE A 98 6.16 -6.40 3.42
C PHE A 98 5.02 -7.21 4.01
N PRO A 99 4.53 -8.26 3.31
CA PRO A 99 3.45 -9.13 3.80
C PRO A 99 3.73 -9.83 5.13
N ASP A 100 5.01 -10.07 5.45
CA ASP A 100 5.49 -10.67 6.69
C ASP A 100 5.65 -9.66 7.84
N ALA A 101 5.15 -8.43 7.65
CA ALA A 101 5.28 -7.30 8.57
C ALA A 101 6.71 -6.78 8.76
N THR A 102 7.66 -7.17 7.92
CA THR A 102 8.98 -6.54 7.89
C THR A 102 8.91 -5.17 7.20
N ILE A 103 9.81 -4.26 7.59
CA ILE A 103 9.83 -2.88 7.11
C ILE A 103 11.20 -2.58 6.54
N ASN A 104 11.24 -1.84 5.43
CA ASN A 104 12.47 -1.28 4.89
C ASN A 104 12.32 0.24 4.72
N PHE A 105 13.34 0.96 5.13
CA PHE A 105 13.44 2.42 5.04
C PHE A 105 14.56 2.79 4.07
N GLU A 106 14.24 3.56 3.04
CA GLU A 106 15.18 3.98 2.00
C GLU A 106 15.12 5.51 1.84
N PRO A 107 16.19 6.25 2.15
CA PRO A 107 16.20 7.68 1.90
C PRO A 107 16.15 7.96 0.39
N GLN A 108 15.33 8.92 0.00
CA GLN A 108 15.22 9.39 -1.37
C GLN A 108 15.93 10.74 -1.47
N PHE A 109 16.87 10.84 -2.39
CA PHE A 109 17.62 12.07 -2.63
C PHE A 109 17.22 12.69 -3.95
N PRO A 110 17.06 14.03 -4.02
CA PRO A 110 16.89 14.72 -5.29
C PRO A 110 18.04 14.40 -6.25
N LYS A 111 17.75 14.30 -7.54
CA LYS A 111 18.77 13.96 -8.56
C LYS A 111 19.93 14.97 -8.62
N ASP A 112 19.65 16.23 -8.30
CA ASP A 112 20.59 17.36 -8.37
C ASP A 112 21.31 17.63 -7.03
N SER A 113 21.12 16.80 -6.01
CA SER A 113 21.78 16.94 -4.71
C SER A 113 23.20 16.40 -4.77
N VAL A 114 24.16 17.28 -5.09
CA VAL A 114 25.55 16.89 -5.39
C VAL A 114 26.41 16.62 -4.15
N ASN A 115 26.01 17.09 -2.96
CA ASN A 115 26.93 17.19 -1.82
C ASN A 115 26.55 16.37 -0.57
N TYR A 116 25.63 15.39 -0.67
CA TYR A 116 25.29 14.59 0.51
C TYR A 116 25.99 13.24 0.49
N ASP A 117 26.58 12.87 1.63
CA ASP A 117 27.05 11.51 1.85
C ASP A 117 25.86 10.58 2.05
N ARG A 118 25.34 10.09 0.91
CA ARG A 118 24.16 9.21 0.84
C ARG A 118 24.35 7.93 1.64
N ILE A 119 25.56 7.39 1.64
CA ILE A 119 25.91 6.15 2.35
C ILE A 119 25.80 6.39 3.86
N LYS A 120 26.31 7.51 4.33
CA LYS A 120 26.26 7.87 5.74
C LYS A 120 24.83 8.12 6.22
N ILE A 121 24.02 8.83 5.43
CA ILE A 121 22.60 9.07 5.76
C ILE A 121 21.84 7.75 5.78
N ASP A 122 22.01 6.86 4.80
CA ASP A 122 21.39 5.53 4.78
C ASP A 122 21.79 4.70 6.00
N SER A 123 23.07 4.74 6.37
CA SER A 123 23.58 4.04 7.56
C SER A 123 22.95 4.57 8.86
N ILE A 124 22.81 5.89 9.01
CA ILE A 124 22.17 6.52 10.17
C ILE A 124 20.70 6.09 10.25
N LEU A 125 19.97 6.16 9.14
CA LEU A 125 18.56 5.75 9.05
C LEU A 125 18.38 4.29 9.47
N ARG A 126 19.18 3.39 8.92
CA ARG A 126 19.12 1.96 9.25
C ARG A 126 19.43 1.71 10.72
N ALA A 127 20.46 2.35 11.27
CA ALA A 127 20.85 2.18 12.68
C ALA A 127 19.78 2.69 13.66
N ARG A 128 19.13 3.82 13.33
CA ARG A 128 18.13 4.47 14.20
C ARG A 128 16.74 3.85 14.11
N LEU A 129 16.40 3.27 12.96
CA LEU A 129 15.07 2.70 12.71
C LEU A 129 15.01 1.17 12.88
N VAL A 130 16.06 0.54 13.42
CA VAL A 130 16.14 -0.91 13.61
C VAL A 130 15.04 -1.43 14.55
N ASP A 131 14.75 -0.72 15.63
CA ASP A 131 13.74 -1.10 16.63
C ASP A 131 12.41 -0.38 16.38
N PHE A 132 11.94 -0.41 15.13
CA PHE A 132 10.66 0.21 14.78
C PHE A 132 9.49 -0.65 15.29
N PRO A 133 8.39 -0.03 15.77
CA PRO A 133 7.21 -0.77 16.18
C PRO A 133 6.67 -1.65 15.06
N LYS A 134 6.08 -2.79 15.42
CA LYS A 134 5.48 -3.70 14.46
C LYS A 134 4.32 -3.02 13.72
N ILE A 135 4.35 -3.11 12.39
CA ILE A 135 3.31 -2.60 11.51
C ILE A 135 2.57 -3.79 10.91
N ASN A 136 1.24 -3.76 10.95
CA ASN A 136 0.43 -4.72 10.22
C ASN A 136 0.44 -4.37 8.73
N PRO A 137 0.67 -5.34 7.83
CA PRO A 137 0.76 -5.09 6.40
C PRO A 137 -0.56 -4.65 5.78
N ALA A 138 -0.49 -4.02 4.63
CA ALA A 138 -1.68 -3.73 3.82
C ALA A 138 -2.38 -5.01 3.40
N ILE A 139 -3.71 -4.95 3.27
CA ILE A 139 -4.54 -6.09 2.88
C ILE A 139 -5.18 -5.81 1.51
N LYS A 140 -5.13 -6.81 0.62
CA LYS A 140 -5.86 -6.86 -0.63
C LYS A 140 -6.64 -8.16 -0.72
N ARG A 141 -7.97 -8.06 -0.78
CA ARG A 141 -8.88 -9.24 -0.79
C ARG A 141 -8.59 -10.25 0.33
N GLY A 142 -8.30 -9.74 1.52
CA GLY A 142 -7.98 -10.57 2.69
C GLY A 142 -6.54 -11.13 2.72
N ILE A 143 -5.71 -10.80 1.72
CA ILE A 143 -4.34 -11.28 1.61
C ILE A 143 -3.37 -10.15 1.96
N PRO A 144 -2.38 -10.37 2.86
CA PRO A 144 -1.31 -9.41 3.10
C PRO A 144 -0.51 -9.13 1.84
N VAL A 145 -0.31 -7.85 1.52
CA VAL A 145 0.42 -7.43 0.32
C VAL A 145 1.50 -6.42 0.66
N LYS A 146 2.53 -6.39 -0.19
CA LYS A 146 3.57 -5.37 -0.14
C LYS A 146 2.95 -4.00 -0.44
N SER A 147 3.25 -3.01 0.40
CA SER A 147 2.87 -1.61 0.19
C SER A 147 4.07 -0.69 0.30
N GLN A 148 4.05 0.42 -0.42
CA GLN A 148 5.11 1.41 -0.44
C GLN A 148 4.51 2.81 -0.37
N PHE A 149 5.14 3.69 0.40
CA PHE A 149 4.77 5.09 0.48
C PHE A 149 6.01 5.93 0.79
N ILE A 150 5.93 7.23 0.54
CA ILE A 150 7.00 8.18 0.80
C ILE A 150 6.52 9.11 1.90
N LEU A 151 7.34 9.27 2.95
CA LEU A 151 7.09 10.22 4.02
C LEU A 151 8.16 11.31 4.00
N PRO A 152 7.79 12.60 3.97
CA PRO A 152 8.72 13.68 4.18
C PRO A 152 9.06 13.77 5.68
N VAL A 153 10.33 13.72 6.00
CA VAL A 153 10.88 13.94 7.35
C VAL A 153 11.47 15.34 7.38
N ILE A 154 10.88 16.23 8.18
CA ILE A 154 11.30 17.61 8.31
C ILE A 154 12.48 17.66 9.27
N LEU A 155 13.63 18.13 8.82
CA LEU A 155 14.85 18.28 9.62
C LEU A 155 14.96 19.68 10.23
N LYS A 156 14.36 20.68 9.60
CA LYS A 156 14.34 22.06 10.10
C LYS A 156 12.92 22.60 10.01
N GLU A 157 12.41 23.11 11.13
CA GLU A 157 11.25 23.99 11.07
C GLU A 157 11.66 25.31 10.40
N LYS A 158 11.00 25.65 9.29
CA LYS A 158 11.11 27.00 8.72
C LYS A 158 10.53 27.96 9.74
N GLU A 159 11.38 28.79 10.35
CA GLU A 159 10.90 29.91 11.15
C GLU A 159 9.86 30.66 10.34
N LYS A 160 8.61 30.67 10.81
CA LYS A 160 7.59 31.56 10.25
C LYS A 160 8.10 32.98 10.47
N LYS A 161 8.60 33.63 9.39
CA LYS A 161 8.81 35.08 9.41
C LYS A 161 7.48 35.69 9.85
N GLN A 162 7.41 36.07 11.11
CA GLN A 162 6.39 36.99 11.59
C GLN A 162 6.65 38.31 10.87
N ASN A 163 5.89 38.56 9.82
CA ASN A 163 5.80 39.93 9.26
C ASN A 163 5.08 40.77 10.31
N LEU A 164 5.83 41.58 11.04
CA LEU A 164 5.38 42.73 11.80
C LEU A 164 4.93 43.83 10.83
#